data_c66f809fa6b5999e0ad6204ad3a6b58f
#
_entry.id   c66f809fa6b5999e0ad6204ad3a6b58f
#
_cell.length_a   1.000
_cell.length_b   1.000
_cell.length_c   1.000
_cell.angle_alpha   90.00
_cell.angle_beta   90.00
_cell.angle_gamma   90.00
#
_symmetry.space_group_name_H-M   'P 1'
#
loop_
_entity.id
_entity.type
_entity.pdbx_description
1 polymer ?
#
loop_
_entity_poly.entity_id
_entity_poly.type
_entity_poly.pdbx_seq_one_letter_code
_entity_poly.pdbx_strand_id
1 'polypeptide(L)'
;VLVLVDGIVFVLLTVTGLRKMIFDAIPAAVKTAISAGIGLFIAFIGLQNAGIVVDDGATLVNLSSFNVFSGSATWATIFPMLLTIIAVFAIGAMSKKKVKGAVLWGMLGGAVAYYAIGLITVPDFYNTAVAPNLTSDFFGAFKEFGAQAFGKVFTEGFDFSAYIAEHGMSNF
;
A
#
# COMPACT_ATOMS: atom_id res chain seq x y z
N VAL A 1 -13.48 8.22 12.20
CA VAL A 1 -14.56 9.18 11.94
C VAL A 1 -14.32 9.92 10.64
N LEU A 2 -13.17 10.59 10.45
CA LEU A 2 -12.87 11.35 9.22
C LEU A 2 -13.07 10.53 7.94
N VAL A 3 -12.55 9.31 7.90
CA VAL A 3 -12.71 8.40 6.74
C VAL A 3 -14.18 8.05 6.48
N LEU A 4 -14.97 7.89 7.54
CA LEU A 4 -16.40 7.60 7.39
C LEU A 4 -17.16 8.82 6.84
N VAL A 5 -16.86 10.02 7.35
CA VAL A 5 -17.46 11.27 6.85
C VAL A 5 -17.09 11.48 5.38
N ASP A 6 -15.81 11.30 5.02
CA ASP A 6 -15.34 11.38 3.64
C ASP A 6 -16.06 10.37 2.75
N GLY A 7 -16.22 9.13 3.20
CA GLY A 7 -16.98 8.11 2.49
C GLY A 7 -18.44 8.49 2.26
N ILE A 8 -19.11 9.05 3.26
CA ILE A 8 -20.51 9.53 3.13
C ILE A 8 -20.59 10.67 2.12
N VAL A 9 -19.71 11.67 2.23
CA VAL A 9 -19.64 12.80 1.29
C VAL A 9 -19.39 12.29 -0.14
N PHE A 10 -18.49 11.34 -0.31
CA PHE A 10 -18.19 10.74 -1.61
C PHE A 10 -19.42 10.02 -2.22
N VAL A 11 -20.17 9.27 -1.42
CA VAL A 11 -21.41 8.62 -1.86
C VAL A 11 -22.45 9.66 -2.27
N LEU A 12 -22.66 10.72 -1.46
CA LEU A 12 -23.59 11.81 -1.77
C LEU A 12 -23.21 12.52 -3.08
N LEU A 13 -21.93 12.85 -3.29
CA LEU A 13 -21.44 13.45 -4.53
C LEU A 13 -21.64 12.54 -5.75
N THR A 14 -21.55 11.23 -5.54
CA THR A 14 -21.76 10.25 -6.62
C THR A 14 -23.23 10.13 -6.98
N VAL A 15 -24.12 10.04 -6.00
CA VAL A 15 -25.60 9.93 -6.22
C VAL A 15 -26.17 11.20 -6.84
N THR A 16 -25.69 12.37 -6.41
CA THR A 16 -26.14 13.67 -6.98
C THR A 16 -25.59 13.96 -8.38
N GLY A 17 -24.65 13.16 -8.87
CA GLY A 17 -24.02 13.37 -10.18
C GLY A 17 -23.03 14.54 -10.23
N LEU A 18 -22.82 15.27 -9.14
CA LEU A 18 -21.87 16.37 -9.04
C LEU A 18 -20.44 15.92 -9.39
N ARG A 19 -20.06 14.72 -8.99
CA ARG A 19 -18.76 14.12 -9.33
C ARG A 19 -18.53 14.11 -10.85
N LYS A 20 -19.53 13.72 -11.63
CA LYS A 20 -19.41 13.70 -13.10
C LYS A 20 -19.28 15.11 -13.66
N MET A 21 -20.07 16.06 -13.16
CA MET A 21 -20.05 17.45 -13.60
C MET A 21 -18.67 18.09 -13.32
N ILE A 22 -18.11 17.89 -12.13
CA ILE A 22 -16.76 18.36 -11.76
C ILE A 22 -15.71 17.72 -12.68
N PHE A 23 -15.80 16.41 -12.90
CA PHE A 23 -14.87 15.68 -13.75
C PHE A 23 -14.94 16.16 -15.21
N ASP A 24 -16.13 16.43 -15.74
CA ASP A 24 -16.30 16.89 -17.11
C ASP A 24 -15.81 18.33 -17.31
N ALA A 25 -15.84 19.16 -16.27
CA ALA A 25 -15.31 20.52 -16.28
C ALA A 25 -13.76 20.59 -16.37
N ILE A 26 -13.06 19.50 -16.03
CA ILE A 26 -11.59 19.47 -16.09
C ILE A 26 -11.12 19.33 -17.54
N PRO A 27 -10.20 20.17 -18.04
CA PRO A 27 -9.63 20.04 -19.38
C PRO A 27 -8.95 18.67 -19.61
N ALA A 28 -9.03 18.16 -20.84
CA ALA A 28 -8.49 16.83 -21.19
C ALA A 28 -6.98 16.70 -20.89
N ALA A 29 -6.20 17.74 -21.10
CA ALA A 29 -4.77 17.77 -20.78
C ALA A 29 -4.51 17.53 -19.28
N VAL A 30 -5.33 18.15 -18.41
CA VAL A 30 -5.21 17.99 -16.95
C VAL A 30 -5.63 16.59 -16.52
N LYS A 31 -6.68 16.02 -17.11
CA LYS A 31 -7.10 14.62 -16.84
C LYS A 31 -5.97 13.64 -17.13
N THR A 32 -5.29 13.81 -18.26
CA THR A 32 -4.16 12.96 -18.64
C THR A 32 -2.98 13.13 -17.65
N ALA A 33 -2.67 14.36 -17.26
CA ALA A 33 -1.62 14.64 -16.30
C ALA A 33 -1.91 14.06 -14.91
N ILE A 34 -3.17 14.16 -14.44
CA ILE A 34 -3.61 13.55 -13.17
C ILE A 34 -3.42 12.03 -13.21
N SER A 35 -3.83 11.36 -14.29
CA SER A 35 -3.69 9.91 -14.43
C SER A 35 -2.23 9.47 -14.40
N ALA A 36 -1.34 10.20 -15.09
CA ALA A 36 0.09 9.95 -15.06
C ALA A 36 0.68 10.20 -13.66
N GLY A 37 0.29 11.30 -13.00
CA GLY A 37 0.72 11.64 -11.64
C GLY A 37 0.33 10.58 -10.61
N ILE A 38 -0.91 10.09 -10.65
CA ILE A 38 -1.38 9.00 -9.77
C ILE A 38 -0.56 7.73 -10.02
N GLY A 39 -0.30 7.39 -11.29
CA GLY A 39 0.52 6.23 -11.64
C GLY A 39 1.94 6.31 -11.09
N LEU A 40 2.59 7.47 -11.21
CA LEU A 40 3.92 7.72 -10.65
C LEU A 40 3.91 7.68 -9.11
N PHE A 41 2.88 8.23 -8.48
CA PHE A 41 2.73 8.20 -7.02
C PHE A 41 2.59 6.77 -6.49
N ILE A 42 1.75 5.95 -7.13
CA ILE A 42 1.61 4.53 -6.77
C ILE A 42 2.92 3.77 -6.99
N ALA A 43 3.63 4.05 -8.09
CA ALA A 43 4.94 3.47 -8.35
C ALA A 43 5.96 3.85 -7.27
N PHE A 44 5.98 5.11 -6.85
CA PHE A 44 6.85 5.58 -5.77
C PHE A 44 6.58 4.87 -4.44
N ILE A 45 5.30 4.76 -4.04
CA ILE A 45 4.92 3.98 -2.85
C ILE A 45 5.34 2.51 -2.99
N GLY A 46 5.19 1.92 -4.18
CA GLY A 46 5.64 0.56 -4.45
C GLY A 46 7.16 0.39 -4.26
N LEU A 47 7.96 1.37 -4.70
CA LEU A 47 9.41 1.36 -4.51
C LEU A 47 9.81 1.52 -3.03
N GLN A 48 9.06 2.33 -2.26
CA GLN A 48 9.25 2.43 -0.81
C GLN A 48 8.93 1.12 -0.09
N ASN A 49 7.79 0.51 -0.40
CA ASN A 49 7.40 -0.77 0.20
C ASN A 49 8.35 -1.92 -0.17
N ALA A 50 8.96 -1.86 -1.35
CA ALA A 50 9.99 -2.81 -1.75
C ALA A 50 11.35 -2.55 -1.08
N GLY A 51 11.49 -1.46 -0.32
CA GLY A 51 12.75 -1.07 0.33
C GLY A 51 13.82 -0.51 -0.62
N ILE A 52 13.46 -0.22 -1.88
CA ILE A 52 14.38 0.38 -2.86
C ILE A 52 14.59 1.86 -2.55
N VAL A 53 13.50 2.56 -2.20
CA VAL A 53 13.53 3.94 -1.73
C VAL A 53 13.34 3.94 -0.22
N VAL A 54 14.26 4.57 0.49
CA VAL A 54 14.26 4.66 1.96
C VAL A 54 14.22 6.11 2.40
N ASP A 55 13.79 6.33 3.63
CA ASP A 55 13.77 7.64 4.25
C ASP A 55 15.18 8.14 4.53
N ASP A 56 15.40 9.46 4.35
CA ASP A 56 16.68 10.12 4.58
C ASP A 56 16.45 11.50 5.20
N GLY A 57 17.08 11.75 6.32
CA GLY A 57 16.91 13.01 7.06
C GLY A 57 17.43 14.26 6.35
N ALA A 58 18.30 14.12 5.34
CA ALA A 58 18.86 15.24 4.60
C ALA A 58 18.12 15.53 3.27
N THR A 59 17.74 14.47 2.55
CA THR A 59 17.16 14.56 1.21
C THR A 59 15.71 14.09 1.12
N LEU A 60 15.08 13.77 2.26
CA LEU A 60 13.76 13.17 2.43
C LEU A 60 13.70 11.72 1.94
N VAL A 61 14.31 11.40 0.82
CA VAL A 61 14.36 10.04 0.26
C VAL A 61 15.74 9.75 -0.32
N ASN A 62 16.17 8.49 -0.18
CA ASN A 62 17.43 8.01 -0.71
C ASN A 62 17.25 6.61 -1.29
N LEU A 63 18.20 6.18 -2.13
CA LEU A 63 18.25 4.80 -2.61
C LEU A 63 18.86 3.90 -1.52
N SER A 64 18.23 2.76 -1.30
CA SER A 64 18.76 1.75 -0.39
C SER A 64 20.12 1.24 -0.87
N SER A 65 21.00 0.92 0.09
CA SER A 65 22.32 0.38 -0.22
C SER A 65 22.20 -1.07 -0.67
N PHE A 66 22.77 -1.37 -1.85
CA PHE A 66 22.92 -2.73 -2.37
C PHE A 66 24.29 -3.34 -2.00
N ASN A 67 25.07 -2.66 -1.16
CA ASN A 67 26.43 -3.10 -0.85
C ASN A 67 26.45 -4.12 0.28
N VAL A 68 26.50 -5.40 -0.07
CA VAL A 68 26.63 -6.53 0.87
C VAL A 68 28.00 -6.54 1.54
N PHE A 69 29.04 -6.07 0.84
CA PHE A 69 30.42 -6.15 1.32
C PHE A 69 30.75 -5.16 2.45
N SER A 70 30.02 -4.05 2.53
CA SER A 70 30.18 -3.08 3.63
C SER A 70 29.34 -3.39 4.86
N GLY A 71 28.60 -4.51 4.86
CA GLY A 71 27.70 -4.88 5.96
C GLY A 71 26.44 -4.02 6.08
N SER A 72 26.24 -3.08 5.16
CA SER A 72 25.07 -2.18 5.17
C SER A 72 23.81 -2.81 4.57
N ALA A 73 23.93 -3.94 3.87
CA ALA A 73 22.80 -4.66 3.32
C ALA A 73 22.97 -6.18 3.52
N THR A 74 21.89 -6.83 3.86
CA THR A 74 21.80 -8.30 4.03
C THR A 74 21.07 -8.91 2.85
N TRP A 75 21.32 -10.19 2.53
CA TRP A 75 20.59 -10.89 1.47
C TRP A 75 19.06 -10.79 1.66
N ALA A 76 18.60 -10.89 2.90
CA ALA A 76 17.18 -10.77 3.24
C ALA A 76 16.57 -9.41 2.83
N THR A 77 17.35 -8.35 2.77
CA THR A 77 16.90 -7.01 2.33
C THR A 77 17.03 -6.80 0.84
N ILE A 78 18.04 -7.41 0.21
CA ILE A 78 18.33 -7.21 -1.21
C ILE A 78 17.43 -8.05 -2.12
N PHE A 79 17.14 -9.32 -1.75
CA PHE A 79 16.37 -10.20 -2.64
C PHE A 79 14.96 -9.68 -2.94
N PRO A 80 14.21 -9.06 -2.00
CA PRO A 80 12.90 -8.47 -2.30
C PRO A 80 13.00 -7.32 -3.30
N MET A 81 14.04 -6.49 -3.19
CA MET A 81 14.29 -5.38 -4.12
C MET A 81 14.54 -5.89 -5.54
N LEU A 82 15.44 -6.87 -5.69
CA LEU A 82 15.74 -7.49 -6.98
C LEU A 82 14.50 -8.18 -7.58
N LEU A 83 13.76 -8.90 -6.74
CA LEU A 83 12.54 -9.56 -7.17
C LEU A 83 11.49 -8.56 -7.65
N THR A 84 11.34 -7.42 -6.96
CA THR A 84 10.42 -6.35 -7.36
C THR A 84 10.81 -5.79 -8.73
N ILE A 85 12.08 -5.51 -8.96
CA ILE A 85 12.58 -5.03 -10.26
C ILE A 85 12.27 -6.05 -11.36
N ILE A 86 12.56 -7.32 -11.13
CA ILE A 86 12.29 -8.40 -12.09
C ILE A 86 10.79 -8.52 -12.35
N ALA A 87 9.95 -8.45 -11.32
CA ALA A 87 8.49 -8.52 -11.44
C ALA A 87 7.93 -7.36 -12.27
N VAL A 88 8.43 -6.14 -12.08
CA VAL A 88 8.02 -4.96 -12.87
C VAL A 88 8.35 -5.16 -14.35
N PHE A 89 9.57 -5.62 -14.66
CA PHE A 89 9.97 -5.92 -16.04
C PHE A 89 9.13 -7.06 -16.64
N ALA A 90 8.84 -8.11 -15.87
CA ALA A 90 8.00 -9.21 -16.31
C ALA A 90 6.56 -8.74 -16.62
N ILE A 91 5.95 -7.93 -15.74
CA ILE A 91 4.63 -7.34 -15.96
C ILE A 91 4.63 -6.47 -17.22
N GLY A 92 5.65 -5.63 -17.40
CA GLY A 92 5.81 -4.79 -18.58
C GLY A 92 5.91 -5.60 -19.88
N ALA A 93 6.69 -6.67 -19.88
CA ALA A 93 6.84 -7.59 -21.02
C ALA A 93 5.52 -8.33 -21.34
N MET A 94 4.83 -8.83 -20.32
CA MET A 94 3.52 -9.49 -20.47
C MET A 94 2.45 -8.51 -20.96
N SER A 95 2.45 -7.28 -20.47
CA SER A 95 1.54 -6.23 -20.90
C SER A 95 1.77 -5.87 -22.38
N LYS A 96 3.04 -5.77 -22.80
CA LYS A 96 3.40 -5.54 -24.21
C LYS A 96 2.93 -6.67 -25.14
N LYS A 97 2.95 -7.90 -24.64
CA LYS A 97 2.41 -9.09 -25.37
C LYS A 97 0.87 -9.17 -25.32
N LYS A 98 0.19 -8.17 -24.77
CA LYS A 98 -1.28 -8.12 -24.62
C LYS A 98 -1.88 -9.33 -23.88
N VAL A 99 -1.14 -9.90 -22.93
CA VAL A 99 -1.64 -10.98 -22.08
C VAL A 99 -2.74 -10.44 -21.18
N LYS A 100 -3.94 -11.03 -21.25
CA LYS A 100 -5.07 -10.64 -20.40
C LYS A 100 -4.72 -10.92 -18.94
N GLY A 101 -4.82 -9.89 -18.09
CA GLY A 101 -4.49 -10.02 -16.67
C GLY A 101 -2.99 -10.04 -16.36
N ALA A 102 -2.12 -9.46 -17.22
CA ALA A 102 -0.68 -9.41 -17.01
C ALA A 102 -0.28 -8.91 -15.61
N VAL A 103 -0.98 -7.90 -15.07
CA VAL A 103 -0.75 -7.36 -13.74
C VAL A 103 -1.08 -8.41 -12.67
N LEU A 104 -2.23 -9.10 -12.78
CA LEU A 104 -2.64 -10.14 -11.84
C LEU A 104 -1.62 -11.30 -11.80
N TRP A 105 -1.23 -11.79 -12.98
CA TRP A 105 -0.23 -12.85 -13.08
C TRP A 105 1.14 -12.43 -12.55
N GLY A 106 1.52 -11.17 -12.80
CA GLY A 106 2.76 -10.61 -12.28
C GLY A 106 2.75 -10.48 -10.75
N MET A 107 1.64 -10.06 -10.16
CA MET A 107 1.48 -9.97 -8.70
C MET A 107 1.50 -11.37 -8.04
N LEU A 108 0.72 -12.32 -8.58
CA LEU A 108 0.69 -13.69 -8.06
C LEU A 108 2.04 -14.40 -8.23
N GLY A 109 2.65 -14.27 -9.42
CA GLY A 109 3.96 -14.83 -9.69
C GLY A 109 5.06 -14.23 -8.82
N GLY A 110 5.03 -12.91 -8.60
CA GLY A 110 5.92 -12.21 -7.69
C GLY A 110 5.76 -12.68 -6.24
N ALA A 111 4.52 -12.82 -5.76
CA ALA A 111 4.25 -13.30 -4.41
C ALA A 111 4.74 -14.76 -4.23
N VAL A 112 4.44 -15.64 -5.16
CA VAL A 112 4.91 -17.05 -5.11
C VAL A 112 6.44 -17.08 -5.13
N ALA A 113 7.09 -16.31 -6.01
CA ALA A 113 8.54 -16.24 -6.07
C ALA A 113 9.15 -15.69 -4.78
N TYR A 114 8.54 -14.67 -4.17
CA TYR A 114 8.98 -14.09 -2.90
C TYR A 114 9.00 -15.15 -1.78
N TYR A 115 7.90 -15.86 -1.60
CA TYR A 115 7.81 -16.89 -0.58
C TYR A 115 8.71 -18.09 -0.88
N ALA A 116 8.79 -18.54 -2.14
CA ALA A 116 9.65 -19.65 -2.53
C ALA A 116 11.13 -19.35 -2.32
N ILE A 117 11.60 -18.19 -2.79
CA ILE A 117 13.00 -17.77 -2.63
C ILE A 117 13.31 -17.51 -1.15
N GLY A 118 12.41 -16.82 -0.43
CA GLY A 118 12.58 -16.51 0.97
C GLY A 118 12.74 -17.77 1.83
N LEU A 119 11.90 -18.78 1.64
CA LEU A 119 11.96 -20.05 2.36
C LEU A 119 13.25 -20.84 2.09
N ILE A 120 13.83 -20.72 0.89
CA ILE A 120 15.04 -21.46 0.50
C ILE A 120 16.31 -20.72 0.95
N THR A 121 16.32 -19.39 0.88
CA THR A 121 17.56 -18.61 0.97
C THR A 121 17.73 -17.84 2.26
N VAL A 122 16.64 -17.58 3.00
CA VAL A 122 16.69 -16.78 4.23
C VAL A 122 16.40 -17.67 5.43
N PRO A 123 17.36 -17.82 6.38
CA PRO A 123 17.14 -18.52 7.63
C PRO A 123 15.97 -17.88 8.41
N ASP A 124 15.14 -18.68 9.05
CA ASP A 124 13.98 -18.26 9.85
C ASP A 124 12.92 -17.43 9.10
N PHE A 125 12.93 -17.43 7.76
CA PHE A 125 11.93 -16.72 6.95
C PHE A 125 10.50 -17.18 7.26
N TYR A 126 10.31 -18.46 7.55
CA TYR A 126 9.01 -19.01 7.93
C TYR A 126 8.47 -18.33 9.20
N ASN A 127 9.30 -18.21 10.23
CA ASN A 127 8.88 -17.63 11.52
C ASN A 127 8.69 -16.12 11.47
N THR A 128 9.41 -15.42 10.60
CA THR A 128 9.36 -13.95 10.51
C THR A 128 8.34 -13.44 9.49
N ALA A 129 8.19 -14.10 8.36
CA ALA A 129 7.37 -13.62 7.26
C ALA A 129 6.11 -14.44 6.99
N VAL A 130 6.13 -15.76 7.28
CA VAL A 130 5.01 -16.66 6.98
C VAL A 130 4.13 -16.89 8.21
N ALA A 131 4.70 -17.35 9.30
CA ALA A 131 3.94 -17.73 10.50
C ALA A 131 3.11 -16.57 11.10
N PRO A 132 3.60 -15.32 11.22
CA PRO A 132 2.80 -14.22 11.75
C PRO A 132 1.61 -13.85 10.87
N ASN A 133 1.72 -14.10 9.56
CA ASN A 133 0.68 -13.74 8.57
C ASN A 133 -0.24 -14.92 8.23
N LEU A 134 0.12 -16.13 8.67
CA LEU A 134 -0.69 -17.32 8.45
C LEU A 134 -1.66 -17.50 9.62
N THR A 135 -2.70 -16.70 9.68
CA THR A 135 -3.77 -16.90 10.66
C THR A 135 -4.64 -18.09 10.23
N SER A 136 -4.72 -19.10 11.06
CA SER A 136 -5.61 -20.24 10.84
C SER A 136 -7.09 -19.89 11.01
N ASP A 137 -7.38 -18.69 11.50
CA ASP A 137 -8.73 -18.21 11.77
C ASP A 137 -9.16 -17.13 10.76
N PHE A 138 -9.47 -17.59 9.53
CA PHE A 138 -9.99 -16.71 8.47
C PHE A 138 -11.31 -16.01 8.87
N PHE A 139 -12.17 -16.71 9.58
CA PHE A 139 -13.42 -16.13 10.08
C PHE A 139 -13.21 -15.22 11.28
N GLY A 140 -12.18 -15.45 12.11
CA GLY A 140 -11.77 -14.56 13.19
C GLY A 140 -11.38 -13.19 12.67
N ALA A 141 -10.64 -13.13 11.56
CA ALA A 141 -10.27 -11.87 10.92
C ALA A 141 -11.49 -11.04 10.46
N PHE A 142 -12.54 -11.69 9.94
CA PHE A 142 -13.81 -11.00 9.61
C PHE A 142 -14.57 -10.53 10.85
N LYS A 143 -14.56 -11.32 11.92
CA LYS A 143 -15.18 -10.97 13.21
C LYS A 143 -14.45 -9.79 13.85
N GLU A 144 -13.11 -9.80 13.84
CA GLU A 144 -12.28 -8.68 14.30
C GLU A 144 -12.47 -7.44 13.46
N PHE A 145 -12.54 -7.56 12.14
CA PHE A 145 -12.85 -6.44 11.25
C PHE A 145 -14.22 -5.83 11.61
N GLY A 146 -15.25 -6.66 11.81
CA GLY A 146 -16.57 -6.19 12.23
C GLY A 146 -16.55 -5.49 13.60
N ALA A 147 -15.81 -6.03 14.56
CA ALA A 147 -15.75 -5.47 15.92
C ALA A 147 -14.81 -4.26 16.01
N GLN A 148 -13.66 -4.29 15.33
CA GLN A 148 -12.64 -3.25 15.46
C GLN A 148 -12.78 -2.12 14.45
N ALA A 149 -13.21 -2.39 13.22
CA ALA A 149 -13.39 -1.36 12.20
C ALA A 149 -14.80 -0.77 12.21
N PHE A 150 -15.82 -1.61 12.15
CA PHE A 150 -17.20 -1.17 12.02
C PHE A 150 -17.83 -0.78 13.36
N GLY A 151 -17.58 -1.57 14.41
CA GLY A 151 -18.09 -1.31 15.76
C GLY A 151 -17.48 -0.07 16.41
N LYS A 152 -16.15 0.07 16.32
CA LYS A 152 -15.41 1.18 16.95
C LYS A 152 -15.72 2.54 16.33
N VAL A 153 -16.09 2.63 15.07
CA VAL A 153 -16.51 3.89 14.46
C VAL A 153 -17.74 4.45 15.16
N PHE A 154 -18.68 3.58 15.57
CA PHE A 154 -19.93 4.02 16.23
C PHE A 154 -19.79 4.14 17.75
N THR A 155 -18.92 3.39 18.40
CA THR A 155 -18.75 3.38 19.85
C THR A 155 -17.66 4.32 20.36
N GLU A 156 -16.53 4.36 19.68
CA GLU A 156 -15.36 5.14 20.09
C GLU A 156 -15.03 6.30 19.12
N GLY A 157 -15.53 6.24 17.89
CA GLY A 157 -15.20 7.22 16.85
C GLY A 157 -15.70 8.64 17.13
N PHE A 158 -16.72 8.80 17.97
CA PHE A 158 -17.27 10.09 18.41
C PHE A 158 -16.90 10.42 19.85
N ASP A 159 -16.05 9.61 20.49
CA ASP A 159 -15.55 9.91 21.83
C ASP A 159 -14.30 10.79 21.76
N PHE A 160 -14.48 12.07 21.96
CA PHE A 160 -13.41 13.07 22.01
C PHE A 160 -12.95 13.36 23.44
N SER A 161 -13.40 12.60 24.43
CA SER A 161 -13.13 12.85 25.84
C SER A 161 -11.63 12.85 26.16
N ALA A 162 -10.88 11.92 25.62
CA ALA A 162 -9.43 11.86 25.78
C ALA A 162 -8.72 13.08 25.18
N TYR A 163 -9.13 13.51 23.99
CA TYR A 163 -8.55 14.67 23.32
C TYR A 163 -8.87 15.96 24.05
N ILE A 164 -10.13 16.11 24.54
CA ILE A 164 -10.57 17.28 25.32
C ILE A 164 -9.82 17.35 26.66
N ALA A 165 -9.56 16.20 27.30
CA ALA A 165 -8.80 16.14 28.55
C ALA A 165 -7.34 16.59 28.38
N GLU A 166 -6.73 16.29 27.22
CA GLU A 166 -5.32 16.63 26.93
C GLU A 166 -5.14 18.06 26.41
N HIS A 167 -6.06 18.57 25.58
CA HIS A 167 -5.89 19.83 24.83
C HIS A 167 -6.87 20.95 25.28
N GLY A 168 -7.85 20.64 26.11
CA GLY A 168 -8.91 21.56 26.55
C GLY A 168 -9.94 21.88 25.47
N MET A 169 -11.14 22.30 25.87
CA MET A 169 -12.24 22.63 24.95
C MET A 169 -11.99 23.87 24.07
N SER A 170 -10.97 24.65 24.33
CA SER A 170 -10.68 25.90 23.61
C SER A 170 -9.99 25.70 22.24
N ASN A 171 -9.58 24.49 21.93
CA ASN A 171 -8.86 24.15 20.68
C ASN A 171 -9.73 23.34 19.69
N PHE A 172 -11.05 23.33 19.89
CA PHE A 172 -12.02 22.72 18.97
C PHE A 172 -12.55 23.72 17.96
#